data_bc9fe27f8fc307a3ee46af1357cf3ecb
#
_entry.id   bc9fe27f8fc307a3ee46af1357cf3ecb
#
_cell.length_a   1.000
_cell.length_b   1.000
_cell.length_c   1.000
_cell.angle_alpha   90.00
_cell.angle_beta   90.00
_cell.angle_gamma   90.00
#
_symmetry.space_group_name_H-M   'P 1'
#
loop_
_entity.id
_entity.type
_entity.pdbx_description
1 polymer ?
#
loop_
_entity_poly.entity_id
_entity_poly.type
_entity_poly.pdbx_seq_one_letter_code
_entity_poly.pdbx_strand_id
1 'polypeptide(L)'
;MNIPTTRLGLRPRPFTWVLLLGCILAYPLAPAVSSPSGDKRDYILVINTYAESTPWSRGIITDITARVEQIENLELYTEHINLLLVDSPREIETFETNLLREYGKKPPRALVLIGTPTALLRNFINSIWKGIPTIVCAEQDFVGPDKYYQKRLPIPASEQVPLRTLADRDNLTLLYSPAYLDQSIDLMKRILPGMDRLIFIDDARYVNRQTEHDLAELLDSKYGGIKYTVYSADEIGIDQLLDSLSTVDVKRTGVLFSSWHYLKNMSGRNEIMTNPFKIIASSSVPLFSLRPTGLKSSGMIGGYVYDENEYSDRLIATVNAVLEGKQPRDIPFYTPVRVQPVFNYPVLLRHNISPNTCPTNTLFFDKPASFMERYKTWIGVCGGIFLLFLIFQQWRIAV
;
A
#
# COMPACT_ATOMS: atom_id res chain seq x y z
N MET A 1 -37.80 22.66 -49.00
CA MET A 1 -36.48 22.78 -49.65
C MET A 1 -35.91 21.39 -49.77
N ASN A 2 -35.90 20.86 -51.01
CA ASN A 2 -35.70 19.45 -51.36
C ASN A 2 -34.21 19.03 -51.24
N ILE A 3 -33.99 17.84 -50.66
CA ILE A 3 -32.70 17.16 -50.69
C ILE A 3 -32.81 16.00 -51.71
N PRO A 4 -31.91 15.88 -52.68
CA PRO A 4 -31.99 14.80 -53.68
C PRO A 4 -31.25 13.56 -53.16
N THR A 5 -31.96 12.42 -53.27
CA THR A 5 -31.46 11.07 -53.08
C THR A 5 -30.78 10.57 -54.36
N THR A 6 -29.51 10.24 -54.31
CA THR A 6 -28.82 9.54 -55.39
C THR A 6 -28.79 8.02 -55.11
N ARG A 7 -29.52 7.26 -55.96
CA ARG A 7 -29.44 5.80 -56.01
C ARG A 7 -28.30 5.40 -56.93
N LEU A 8 -27.34 4.59 -56.38
CA LEU A 8 -26.39 3.84 -57.20
C LEU A 8 -26.86 2.38 -57.28
N GLY A 9 -27.20 2.02 -58.53
CA GLY A 9 -27.59 0.67 -58.86
C GLY A 9 -26.39 -0.28 -59.00
N LEU A 10 -26.47 -1.40 -58.30
CA LEU A 10 -25.58 -2.55 -58.51
C LEU A 10 -26.31 -3.64 -59.26
N ARG A 11 -25.80 -3.99 -60.44
CA ARG A 11 -26.26 -5.12 -61.27
C ARG A 11 -25.79 -6.44 -60.67
N PRO A 12 -26.62 -7.50 -60.71
CA PRO A 12 -26.21 -8.82 -60.24
C PRO A 12 -25.40 -9.54 -61.34
N ARG A 13 -24.29 -10.18 -60.95
CA ARG A 13 -23.54 -11.16 -61.76
C ARG A 13 -23.98 -12.59 -61.42
N PRO A 14 -23.96 -13.52 -62.39
CA PRO A 14 -24.59 -14.82 -62.23
C PRO A 14 -23.75 -15.78 -61.36
N PHE A 15 -24.48 -16.59 -60.64
CA PHE A 15 -24.08 -17.74 -59.86
C PHE A 15 -23.33 -18.78 -60.71
N THR A 16 -22.15 -19.17 -60.31
CA THR A 16 -21.49 -20.39 -60.74
C THR A 16 -21.47 -21.36 -59.57
N TRP A 17 -22.31 -22.38 -59.63
CA TRP A 17 -22.33 -23.51 -58.73
C TRP A 17 -21.12 -24.39 -59.04
N VAL A 18 -20.16 -24.49 -58.11
CA VAL A 18 -19.13 -25.53 -58.08
C VAL A 18 -19.50 -26.50 -56.99
N LEU A 19 -19.98 -27.67 -57.41
CA LEU A 19 -20.12 -28.86 -56.59
C LEU A 19 -18.75 -29.29 -56.07
N LEU A 20 -18.53 -29.20 -54.79
CA LEU A 20 -17.43 -29.86 -54.08
C LEU A 20 -18.03 -31.00 -53.24
N LEU A 21 -17.99 -32.19 -53.86
CA LEU A 21 -18.23 -33.46 -53.20
C LEU A 21 -17.14 -33.76 -52.17
N GLY A 22 -17.60 -34.11 -51.03
CA GLY A 22 -17.11 -35.02 -50.01
C GLY A 22 -15.63 -35.36 -49.92
N CYS A 23 -14.99 -34.83 -48.87
CA CYS A 23 -14.00 -35.57 -48.12
C CYS A 23 -14.37 -35.47 -46.64
N ILE A 24 -15.12 -36.45 -46.15
CA ILE A 24 -15.24 -36.75 -44.75
C ILE A 24 -13.87 -37.32 -44.35
N LEU A 25 -12.94 -36.45 -44.00
CA LEU A 25 -11.73 -36.83 -43.28
C LEU A 25 -12.15 -37.13 -41.84
N ALA A 26 -12.15 -38.40 -41.50
CA ALA A 26 -12.19 -38.90 -40.15
C ALA A 26 -11.05 -38.24 -39.38
N TYR A 27 -11.36 -37.18 -38.63
CA TYR A 27 -10.44 -36.72 -37.59
C TYR A 27 -10.31 -37.84 -36.58
N PRO A 28 -9.08 -38.37 -36.33
CA PRO A 28 -8.90 -39.24 -35.19
C PRO A 28 -9.34 -38.44 -33.98
N LEU A 29 -10.26 -38.97 -33.17
CA LEU A 29 -10.53 -38.48 -31.83
C LEU A 29 -9.16 -38.41 -31.14
N ALA A 30 -8.67 -37.18 -30.98
CA ALA A 30 -7.55 -36.97 -30.09
C ALA A 30 -7.95 -37.58 -28.74
N PRO A 31 -7.12 -38.44 -28.14
CA PRO A 31 -7.41 -38.94 -26.82
C PRO A 31 -7.63 -37.70 -25.95
N ALA A 32 -8.74 -37.70 -25.19
CA ALA A 32 -8.97 -36.68 -24.18
C ALA A 32 -7.67 -36.60 -23.39
N VAL A 33 -6.99 -35.49 -23.51
CA VAL A 33 -5.85 -35.18 -22.64
C VAL A 33 -6.48 -35.17 -21.26
N SER A 34 -6.38 -36.30 -20.57
CA SER A 34 -6.60 -36.36 -19.15
C SER A 34 -5.67 -35.30 -18.58
N SER A 35 -6.28 -34.23 -18.12
CA SER A 35 -5.53 -33.27 -17.29
C SER A 35 -4.74 -34.11 -16.29
N PRO A 36 -3.42 -34.01 -16.24
CA PRO A 36 -2.69 -34.73 -15.26
C PRO A 36 -3.29 -34.31 -13.93
N SER A 37 -3.82 -35.25 -13.16
CA SER A 37 -4.02 -35.11 -11.73
C SER A 37 -2.61 -35.08 -11.11
N GLY A 38 -1.80 -34.15 -11.59
CA GLY A 38 -0.48 -33.86 -11.08
C GLY A 38 -0.67 -33.29 -9.70
N ASP A 39 0.00 -33.87 -8.77
CA ASP A 39 0.21 -33.39 -7.43
C ASP A 39 0.43 -31.85 -7.53
N LYS A 40 -0.54 -31.05 -7.02
CA LYS A 40 -0.42 -29.59 -7.10
C LYS A 40 0.96 -29.21 -6.58
N ARG A 41 1.70 -28.40 -7.32
CA ARG A 41 2.99 -27.87 -6.86
C ARG A 41 2.85 -27.32 -5.46
N ASP A 42 3.93 -27.23 -4.73
CA ASP A 42 3.92 -26.52 -3.45
C ASP A 42 3.58 -25.07 -3.69
N TYR A 43 2.88 -24.44 -2.76
CA TYR A 43 2.46 -23.06 -2.94
C TYR A 43 2.44 -22.27 -1.63
N ILE A 44 2.54 -20.95 -1.78
CA ILE A 44 2.22 -19.96 -0.76
C ILE A 44 0.84 -19.42 -1.08
N LEU A 45 0.00 -19.29 -0.07
CA LEU A 45 -1.30 -18.62 -0.19
C LEU A 45 -1.24 -17.25 0.49
N VAL A 46 -1.55 -16.20 -0.26
CA VAL A 46 -1.73 -14.85 0.25
C VAL A 46 -3.21 -14.57 0.39
N ILE A 47 -3.66 -14.13 1.56
CA ILE A 47 -5.02 -13.63 1.78
C ILE A 47 -4.93 -12.14 2.08
N ASN A 48 -5.50 -11.32 1.20
CA ASN A 48 -5.47 -9.87 1.28
C ASN A 48 -6.86 -9.31 1.61
N THR A 49 -6.97 -8.52 2.67
CA THR A 49 -8.23 -7.88 3.08
C THR A 49 -8.57 -6.60 2.31
N TYR A 50 -7.66 -6.14 1.47
CA TYR A 50 -7.81 -4.94 0.67
C TYR A 50 -8.11 -5.26 -0.79
N ALA A 51 -8.52 -4.22 -1.53
CA ALA A 51 -8.62 -4.31 -2.97
C ALA A 51 -7.24 -4.57 -3.61
N GLU A 52 -7.21 -5.26 -4.73
CA GLU A 52 -5.99 -5.54 -5.50
C GLU A 52 -5.22 -4.25 -5.85
N SER A 53 -5.94 -3.15 -6.08
CA SER A 53 -5.36 -1.84 -6.42
C SER A 53 -4.77 -1.09 -5.22
N THR A 54 -4.93 -1.57 -3.97
CA THR A 54 -4.41 -0.88 -2.78
C THR A 54 -2.89 -0.90 -2.79
N PRO A 55 -2.19 0.25 -2.86
CA PRO A 55 -0.76 0.30 -3.12
C PRO A 55 0.09 -0.45 -2.10
N TRP A 56 -0.25 -0.36 -0.80
CA TRP A 56 0.50 -1.04 0.27
C TRP A 56 0.47 -2.56 0.13
N SER A 57 -0.71 -3.15 0.06
CA SER A 57 -0.84 -4.61 -0.09
C SER A 57 -0.31 -5.11 -1.43
N ARG A 58 -0.47 -4.32 -2.49
CA ARG A 58 0.11 -4.62 -3.81
C ARG A 58 1.63 -4.68 -3.76
N GLY A 59 2.30 -3.76 -3.04
CA GLY A 59 3.75 -3.78 -2.83
C GLY A 59 4.19 -5.10 -2.19
N ILE A 60 3.56 -5.49 -1.08
CA ILE A 60 3.82 -6.76 -0.38
C ILE A 60 3.66 -7.96 -1.32
N ILE A 61 2.56 -8.04 -2.06
CA ILE A 61 2.29 -9.14 -2.99
C ILE A 61 3.33 -9.18 -4.11
N THR A 62 3.71 -8.02 -4.66
CA THR A 62 4.73 -7.91 -5.71
C THR A 62 6.08 -8.44 -5.23
N ASP A 63 6.50 -8.08 -4.02
CA ASP A 63 7.78 -8.52 -3.45
C ASP A 63 7.80 -10.04 -3.24
N ILE A 64 6.70 -10.61 -2.70
CA ILE A 64 6.58 -12.07 -2.52
C ILE A 64 6.56 -12.78 -3.87
N THR A 65 5.82 -12.24 -4.87
CA THR A 65 5.75 -12.81 -6.22
C THR A 65 7.14 -12.89 -6.84
N ALA A 66 7.88 -11.77 -6.84
CA ALA A 66 9.22 -11.71 -7.39
C ALA A 66 10.19 -12.72 -6.70
N ARG A 67 9.96 -13.01 -5.42
CA ARG A 67 10.76 -14.01 -4.69
C ARG A 67 10.35 -15.44 -5.05
N VAL A 68 9.06 -15.73 -5.12
CA VAL A 68 8.52 -17.07 -5.42
C VAL A 68 8.89 -17.50 -6.84
N GLU A 69 8.86 -16.59 -7.81
CA GLU A 69 9.27 -16.86 -9.20
C GLU A 69 10.73 -17.35 -9.34
N GLN A 70 11.57 -17.11 -8.34
CA GLN A 70 12.96 -17.58 -8.29
C GLN A 70 13.10 -18.99 -7.71
N ILE A 71 12.02 -19.60 -7.22
CA ILE A 71 12.03 -20.90 -6.54
C ILE A 71 11.35 -21.94 -7.42
N GLU A 72 12.11 -22.96 -7.83
CA GLU A 72 11.56 -24.06 -8.61
C GLU A 72 10.45 -24.80 -7.87
N ASN A 73 9.39 -25.16 -8.60
CA ASN A 73 8.26 -25.93 -8.09
C ASN A 73 7.48 -25.28 -6.93
N LEU A 74 7.55 -23.95 -6.79
CA LEU A 74 6.75 -23.18 -5.85
C LEU A 74 5.84 -22.21 -6.62
N GLU A 75 4.57 -22.15 -6.25
CA GLU A 75 3.57 -21.24 -6.83
C GLU A 75 3.08 -20.24 -5.78
N LEU A 76 2.59 -19.09 -6.23
CA LEU A 76 1.91 -18.10 -5.38
C LEU A 76 0.46 -17.99 -5.81
N TYR A 77 -0.45 -18.18 -4.86
CA TYR A 77 -1.87 -17.86 -5.06
C TYR A 77 -2.25 -16.69 -4.16
N THR A 78 -3.09 -15.81 -4.68
CA THR A 78 -3.57 -14.64 -3.94
C THR A 78 -5.07 -14.58 -3.98
N GLU A 79 -5.69 -14.53 -2.80
CA GLU A 79 -7.12 -14.35 -2.62
C GLU A 79 -7.41 -13.00 -1.99
N HIS A 80 -8.38 -12.29 -2.53
CA HIS A 80 -8.79 -10.98 -2.07
C HIS A 80 -10.18 -11.04 -1.44
N ILE A 81 -10.24 -10.78 -0.12
CA ILE A 81 -11.50 -10.56 0.58
C ILE A 81 -11.72 -9.06 0.82
N ASN A 82 -11.99 -8.29 -0.17
CA ASN A 82 -12.16 -6.84 -0.02
C ASN A 82 -13.26 -6.50 1.02
N LEU A 83 -12.88 -6.47 2.30
CA LEU A 83 -13.82 -6.32 3.44
C LEU A 83 -14.60 -5.02 3.41
N LEU A 84 -14.20 -4.05 2.62
CA LEU A 84 -15.00 -2.84 2.44
C LEU A 84 -16.26 -3.07 1.59
N LEU A 85 -16.20 -4.02 0.68
CA LEU A 85 -17.34 -4.40 -0.16
C LEU A 85 -18.18 -5.52 0.47
N VAL A 86 -17.74 -6.08 1.61
CA VAL A 86 -18.48 -7.10 2.36
C VAL A 86 -19.56 -6.43 3.21
N ASP A 87 -20.81 -6.64 2.85
CA ASP A 87 -21.96 -6.05 3.52
C ASP A 87 -22.65 -7.01 4.50
N SER A 88 -22.27 -8.29 4.48
CA SER A 88 -22.90 -9.30 5.34
C SER A 88 -21.93 -10.41 5.79
N PRO A 89 -22.16 -11.04 6.96
CA PRO A 89 -21.40 -12.22 7.39
C PRO A 89 -21.44 -13.38 6.39
N ARG A 90 -22.53 -13.52 5.63
CA ARG A 90 -22.70 -14.57 4.62
C ARG A 90 -21.63 -14.49 3.50
N GLU A 91 -21.15 -13.31 3.19
CA GLU A 91 -20.08 -13.15 2.18
C GLU A 91 -18.75 -13.67 2.70
N ILE A 92 -18.48 -13.52 4.00
CA ILE A 92 -17.32 -14.11 4.66
C ILE A 92 -17.42 -15.64 4.64
N GLU A 93 -18.58 -16.21 5.00
CA GLU A 93 -18.82 -17.65 4.93
C GLU A 93 -18.69 -18.19 3.50
N THR A 94 -19.11 -17.43 2.50
CA THR A 94 -18.94 -17.76 1.08
C THR A 94 -17.46 -17.78 0.70
N PHE A 95 -16.70 -16.81 1.15
CA PHE A 95 -15.25 -16.75 0.93
C PHE A 95 -14.54 -17.94 1.58
N GLU A 96 -14.86 -18.27 2.83
CA GLU A 96 -14.34 -19.45 3.55
C GLU A 96 -14.67 -20.75 2.81
N THR A 97 -15.92 -20.90 2.32
CA THR A 97 -16.34 -22.07 1.53
C THR A 97 -15.52 -22.19 0.23
N ASN A 98 -15.26 -21.08 -0.45
CA ASN A 98 -14.44 -21.07 -1.65
C ASN A 98 -12.98 -21.43 -1.33
N LEU A 99 -12.39 -20.90 -0.27
CA LEU A 99 -11.05 -21.27 0.19
C LEU A 99 -10.95 -22.78 0.47
N LEU A 100 -11.94 -23.34 1.15
CA LEU A 100 -11.98 -24.77 1.46
C LEU A 100 -12.06 -25.60 0.18
N ARG A 101 -12.90 -25.20 -0.79
CA ARG A 101 -13.06 -25.90 -2.05
C ARG A 101 -11.78 -25.91 -2.87
N GLU A 102 -11.09 -24.77 -2.98
CA GLU A 102 -9.91 -24.60 -3.83
C GLU A 102 -8.63 -25.16 -3.17
N TYR A 103 -8.47 -24.95 -1.87
CA TYR A 103 -7.21 -25.20 -1.15
C TYR A 103 -7.30 -26.25 -0.05
N GLY A 104 -8.52 -26.74 0.30
CA GLY A 104 -8.71 -27.65 1.44
C GLY A 104 -8.04 -29.01 1.29
N LYS A 105 -7.77 -29.46 0.06
CA LYS A 105 -7.17 -30.80 -0.19
C LYS A 105 -5.66 -30.85 0.06
N LYS A 106 -4.95 -29.73 -0.16
CA LYS A 106 -3.51 -29.63 0.05
C LYS A 106 -3.23 -28.30 0.76
N PRO A 107 -2.71 -28.29 1.98
CA PRO A 107 -2.39 -27.05 2.69
C PRO A 107 -1.25 -26.31 1.98
N PRO A 108 -1.21 -24.96 2.04
CA PRO A 108 -0.07 -24.21 1.54
C PRO A 108 1.19 -24.48 2.39
N ARG A 109 2.38 -24.26 1.84
CA ARG A 109 3.62 -24.30 2.60
C ARG A 109 3.71 -23.19 3.63
N ALA A 110 3.17 -22.04 3.27
CA ALA A 110 3.03 -20.88 4.14
C ALA A 110 1.80 -20.08 3.77
N LEU A 111 1.21 -19.42 4.76
CA LEU A 111 0.12 -18.49 4.62
C LEU A 111 0.63 -17.08 4.90
N VAL A 112 0.32 -16.12 4.03
CA VAL A 112 0.58 -14.69 4.26
C VAL A 112 -0.74 -13.96 4.37
N LEU A 113 -0.98 -13.35 5.52
CA LEU A 113 -2.18 -12.58 5.82
C LEU A 113 -1.87 -11.09 5.75
N ILE A 114 -2.55 -10.36 4.85
CA ILE A 114 -2.33 -8.93 4.65
C ILE A 114 -3.51 -8.12 5.17
N GLY A 115 -3.23 -7.27 6.15
CA GLY A 115 -4.19 -6.43 6.85
C GLY A 115 -4.71 -7.05 8.14
N THR A 116 -4.85 -6.24 9.19
CA THR A 116 -5.34 -6.66 10.50
C THR A 116 -6.70 -7.39 10.43
N PRO A 117 -7.65 -6.99 9.55
CA PRO A 117 -8.94 -7.68 9.46
C PRO A 117 -8.89 -9.13 8.99
N THR A 118 -7.74 -9.66 8.52
CA THR A 118 -7.57 -11.12 8.27
C THR A 118 -7.81 -11.95 9.53
N ALA A 119 -7.79 -11.32 10.71
CA ALA A 119 -8.15 -11.94 11.98
C ALA A 119 -9.56 -12.59 11.97
N LEU A 120 -10.49 -12.09 11.15
CA LEU A 120 -11.81 -12.69 10.92
C LEU A 120 -11.73 -14.16 10.47
N LEU A 121 -10.70 -14.50 9.69
CA LEU A 121 -10.51 -15.84 9.13
C LEU A 121 -9.73 -16.78 10.06
N ARG A 122 -9.25 -16.29 11.20
CA ARG A 122 -8.35 -17.05 12.08
C ARG A 122 -8.92 -18.38 12.54
N ASN A 123 -10.17 -18.38 13.01
CA ASN A 123 -10.81 -19.60 13.49
C ASN A 123 -11.02 -20.61 12.36
N PHE A 124 -11.43 -20.14 11.18
CA PHE A 124 -11.58 -20.94 9.99
C PHE A 124 -10.22 -21.54 9.57
N ILE A 125 -9.18 -20.74 9.42
CA ILE A 125 -7.82 -21.17 9.07
C ILE A 125 -7.34 -22.26 10.02
N ASN A 126 -7.47 -22.06 11.32
CA ASN A 126 -7.07 -23.04 12.33
C ASN A 126 -7.90 -24.34 12.28
N SER A 127 -9.13 -24.29 11.80
CA SER A 127 -9.99 -25.46 11.66
C SER A 127 -9.58 -26.35 10.48
N ILE A 128 -9.11 -25.76 9.38
CA ILE A 128 -8.75 -26.48 8.14
C ILE A 128 -7.25 -26.79 8.03
N TRP A 129 -6.39 -25.90 8.58
CA TRP A 129 -4.94 -26.02 8.48
C TRP A 129 -4.27 -25.77 9.83
N LYS A 130 -4.55 -26.62 10.79
CA LYS A 130 -4.01 -26.49 12.15
C LYS A 130 -2.48 -26.34 12.16
N GLY A 131 -1.99 -25.22 12.70
CA GLY A 131 -0.55 -24.97 12.86
C GLY A 131 0.18 -24.64 11.55
N ILE A 132 -0.56 -24.22 10.51
CA ILE A 132 0.04 -23.75 9.26
C ILE A 132 1.01 -22.59 9.52
N PRO A 133 2.22 -22.59 8.93
CA PRO A 133 3.14 -21.47 9.03
C PRO A 133 2.50 -20.20 8.52
N THR A 134 2.33 -19.19 9.39
CA THR A 134 1.58 -17.96 9.06
C THR A 134 2.45 -16.73 9.27
N ILE A 135 2.53 -15.88 8.25
CA ILE A 135 3.15 -14.55 8.28
C ILE A 135 2.03 -13.52 8.22
N VAL A 136 1.95 -12.64 9.20
CA VAL A 136 0.95 -11.56 9.26
C VAL A 136 1.62 -10.24 8.93
N CYS A 137 1.13 -9.52 7.92
CA CYS A 137 1.50 -8.15 7.58
C CYS A 137 0.33 -7.25 8.00
N ALA A 138 0.47 -6.49 9.08
CA ALA A 138 -0.65 -5.77 9.66
C ALA A 138 -0.28 -4.39 10.22
N GLU A 139 -1.27 -3.52 10.28
CA GLU A 139 -1.17 -2.15 10.78
C GLU A 139 -1.41 -2.04 12.30
N GLN A 140 -1.93 -3.10 12.91
CA GLN A 140 -2.04 -3.25 14.37
C GLN A 140 -1.33 -4.53 14.81
N ASP A 141 -0.85 -4.54 16.06
CA ASP A 141 -0.22 -5.70 16.71
C ASP A 141 -1.18 -6.44 17.65
N PHE A 142 -2.47 -6.14 17.55
CA PHE A 142 -3.55 -6.76 18.29
C PHE A 142 -4.70 -7.16 17.36
N VAL A 143 -5.56 -8.01 17.89
CA VAL A 143 -6.84 -8.42 17.27
C VAL A 143 -7.98 -8.31 18.28
N GLY A 144 -9.21 -8.37 17.81
CA GLY A 144 -10.40 -8.35 18.66
C GLY A 144 -11.55 -9.17 18.08
N PRO A 145 -12.73 -9.09 18.68
CA PRO A 145 -13.93 -9.76 18.20
C PRO A 145 -14.34 -9.36 16.76
N ASP A 146 -14.84 -10.32 16.00
CA ASP A 146 -15.21 -10.20 14.60
C ASP A 146 -16.16 -9.04 14.31
N LYS A 147 -17.08 -8.74 15.26
CA LYS A 147 -18.06 -7.64 15.15
C LYS A 147 -17.43 -6.28 14.82
N TYR A 148 -16.20 -6.03 15.29
CA TYR A 148 -15.52 -4.75 15.06
C TYR A 148 -15.02 -4.63 13.62
N TYR A 149 -14.48 -5.69 13.06
CA TYR A 149 -14.05 -5.70 11.66
C TYR A 149 -15.24 -5.60 10.69
N GLN A 150 -16.30 -6.39 10.96
CA GLN A 150 -17.52 -6.40 10.14
C GLN A 150 -18.23 -5.04 10.13
N LYS A 151 -18.29 -4.38 11.29
CA LYS A 151 -18.91 -3.06 11.43
C LYS A 151 -17.97 -1.88 11.23
N ARG A 152 -16.68 -2.16 10.99
CA ARG A 152 -15.62 -1.13 10.84
C ARG A 152 -15.56 -0.19 12.04
N LEU A 153 -15.63 -0.75 13.24
CA LEU A 153 -15.55 0.00 14.49
C LEU A 153 -14.16 -0.18 15.13
N PRO A 154 -13.66 0.82 15.85
CA PRO A 154 -12.42 0.66 16.62
C PRO A 154 -12.63 -0.38 17.73
N ILE A 155 -11.57 -1.16 18.03
CA ILE A 155 -11.61 -2.16 19.10
C ILE A 155 -11.23 -1.46 20.40
N PRO A 156 -12.12 -1.43 21.43
CA PRO A 156 -11.78 -0.89 22.74
C PRO A 156 -10.58 -1.61 23.36
N ALA A 157 -9.73 -0.89 24.07
CA ALA A 157 -8.53 -1.43 24.70
C ALA A 157 -8.80 -2.69 25.55
N SER A 158 -9.96 -2.76 26.22
CA SER A 158 -10.37 -3.91 27.03
C SER A 158 -10.70 -5.18 26.23
N GLU A 159 -10.97 -5.05 24.92
CA GLU A 159 -11.26 -6.17 24.00
C GLU A 159 -10.11 -6.47 23.03
N GLN A 160 -9.01 -5.74 23.13
CA GLN A 160 -7.80 -5.98 22.33
C GLN A 160 -7.03 -7.18 22.86
N VAL A 161 -6.69 -8.12 21.99
CA VAL A 161 -5.83 -9.27 22.27
C VAL A 161 -4.52 -9.12 21.49
N PRO A 162 -3.38 -8.92 22.15
CA PRO A 162 -2.11 -8.79 21.48
C PRO A 162 -1.78 -10.02 20.61
N LEU A 163 -1.40 -9.83 19.34
CA LEU A 163 -1.03 -10.92 18.43
C LEU A 163 0.10 -11.78 19.00
N ARG A 164 0.99 -11.20 19.79
CA ARG A 164 2.08 -11.91 20.45
C ARG A 164 1.60 -13.06 21.37
N THR A 165 0.43 -12.91 22.01
CA THR A 165 -0.16 -13.94 22.86
C THR A 165 -0.76 -15.10 22.06
N LEU A 166 -0.92 -14.91 20.77
CA LEU A 166 -1.49 -15.91 19.85
C LEU A 166 -0.40 -16.62 19.03
N ALA A 167 0.83 -16.12 19.06
CA ALA A 167 1.91 -16.58 18.18
C ALA A 167 2.16 -18.09 18.25
N ASP A 168 2.23 -18.65 19.46
CA ASP A 168 2.49 -20.08 19.66
C ASP A 168 1.31 -20.95 19.23
N ARG A 169 0.10 -20.54 19.58
CA ARG A 169 -1.12 -21.29 19.26
C ARG A 169 -1.39 -21.33 17.76
N ASP A 170 -1.25 -20.19 17.11
CA ASP A 170 -1.63 -19.99 15.70
C ASP A 170 -0.39 -20.09 14.78
N ASN A 171 0.79 -20.45 15.30
CA ASN A 171 2.06 -20.56 14.58
C ASN A 171 2.32 -19.37 13.66
N LEU A 172 2.29 -18.17 14.21
CA LEU A 172 2.40 -16.93 13.44
C LEU A 172 3.59 -16.06 13.85
N THR A 173 4.06 -15.26 12.89
CA THR A 173 4.89 -14.08 13.12
C THR A 173 4.23 -12.83 12.54
N LEU A 174 4.63 -11.65 12.99
CA LEU A 174 4.08 -10.37 12.58
C LEU A 174 5.15 -9.47 11.97
N LEU A 175 4.85 -8.91 10.79
CA LEU A 175 5.49 -7.72 10.25
C LEU A 175 4.54 -6.55 10.49
N TYR A 176 4.85 -5.75 11.49
CA TYR A 176 4.03 -4.64 11.95
C TYR A 176 4.35 -3.38 11.14
N SER A 177 3.33 -2.66 10.70
CA SER A 177 3.46 -1.38 9.97
C SER A 177 2.62 -0.28 10.65
N PRO A 178 3.06 0.21 11.81
CA PRO A 178 2.29 1.17 12.60
C PRO A 178 2.13 2.54 11.93
N ALA A 179 1.10 3.26 12.35
CA ALA A 179 0.99 4.69 12.14
C ALA A 179 1.75 5.42 13.25
N TYR A 180 2.69 6.27 12.89
CA TYR A 180 3.50 7.05 13.86
C TYR A 180 2.79 8.38 14.18
N LEU A 181 1.64 8.33 14.84
CA LEU A 181 0.75 9.47 15.08
C LEU A 181 1.42 10.57 15.90
N ASP A 182 2.02 10.22 17.02
CA ASP A 182 2.68 11.16 17.93
C ASP A 182 3.81 11.91 17.23
N GLN A 183 4.68 11.18 16.56
CA GLN A 183 5.79 11.74 15.81
C GLN A 183 5.33 12.57 14.60
N SER A 184 4.20 12.20 13.99
CA SER A 184 3.60 12.95 12.88
C SER A 184 3.06 14.30 13.35
N ILE A 185 2.39 14.35 14.50
CA ILE A 185 1.89 15.59 15.08
C ILE A 185 3.07 16.49 15.50
N ASP A 186 4.09 15.95 16.16
CA ASP A 186 5.28 16.68 16.56
C ASP A 186 6.02 17.25 15.34
N LEU A 187 6.13 16.47 14.26
CA LEU A 187 6.70 16.91 12.98
C LEU A 187 5.90 18.07 12.38
N MET A 188 4.56 17.93 12.31
CA MET A 188 3.70 18.99 11.80
C MET A 188 3.82 20.27 12.62
N LYS A 189 3.83 20.19 13.96
CA LYS A 189 4.01 21.35 14.85
C LYS A 189 5.38 22.02 14.67
N ARG A 190 6.41 21.25 14.36
CA ARG A 190 7.75 21.79 14.06
C ARG A 190 7.76 22.54 12.74
N ILE A 191 7.10 21.99 11.70
CA ILE A 191 7.00 22.61 10.37
C ILE A 191 6.04 23.81 10.37
N LEU A 192 4.98 23.74 11.16
CA LEU A 192 3.93 24.73 11.33
C LEU A 192 3.85 25.17 12.81
N PRO A 193 4.75 26.05 13.28
CA PRO A 193 4.81 26.40 14.72
C PRO A 193 3.51 27.02 15.27
N GLY A 194 2.68 27.62 14.41
CA GLY A 194 1.37 28.19 14.78
C GLY A 194 0.21 27.19 14.74
N MET A 195 0.47 25.89 14.54
CA MET A 195 -0.56 24.88 14.38
C MET A 195 -1.41 24.71 15.64
N ASP A 196 -2.71 24.99 15.51
CA ASP A 196 -3.73 24.79 16.53
C ASP A 196 -4.96 24.01 15.98
N ARG A 197 -4.87 23.57 14.73
CA ARG A 197 -5.89 22.75 14.06
C ARG A 197 -5.27 21.56 13.36
N LEU A 198 -5.97 20.44 13.39
CA LEU A 198 -5.61 19.23 12.67
C LEU A 198 -6.81 18.74 11.86
N ILE A 199 -6.59 18.54 10.58
CA ILE A 199 -7.52 17.86 9.70
C ILE A 199 -6.95 16.47 9.43
N PHE A 200 -7.76 15.44 9.69
CA PHE A 200 -7.45 14.07 9.32
C PHE A 200 -8.29 13.65 8.11
N ILE A 201 -7.65 13.12 7.09
CA ILE A 201 -8.31 12.69 5.85
C ILE A 201 -8.19 11.18 5.73
N ASP A 202 -9.35 10.51 5.63
CA ASP A 202 -9.41 9.06 5.58
C ASP A 202 -10.53 8.49 4.67
N ASP A 203 -10.69 7.17 4.73
CA ASP A 203 -11.80 6.42 4.16
C ASP A 203 -12.34 5.38 5.15
N ALA A 204 -13.49 4.78 4.85
CA ALA A 204 -14.26 3.90 5.73
C ALA A 204 -13.59 2.55 6.09
N ARG A 205 -12.32 2.31 5.76
CA ARG A 205 -11.65 1.05 6.13
C ARG A 205 -11.46 0.95 7.63
N TYR A 206 -11.57 -0.28 8.15
CA TYR A 206 -11.35 -0.57 9.57
C TYR A 206 -10.05 0.07 10.11
N VAL A 207 -8.94 -0.08 9.38
CA VAL A 207 -7.64 0.47 9.80
C VAL A 207 -7.68 1.98 10.03
N ASN A 208 -8.44 2.71 9.24
CA ASN A 208 -8.59 4.16 9.40
C ASN A 208 -9.47 4.50 10.59
N ARG A 209 -10.57 3.78 10.82
CA ARG A 209 -11.42 3.98 12.01
C ARG A 209 -10.67 3.71 13.30
N GLN A 210 -9.81 2.70 13.33
CA GLN A 210 -8.92 2.46 14.48
C GLN A 210 -7.91 3.61 14.61
N THR A 211 -7.27 4.02 13.51
CA THR A 211 -6.30 5.13 13.51
C THR A 211 -6.93 6.46 13.93
N GLU A 212 -8.16 6.75 13.49
CA GLU A 212 -8.94 7.93 13.89
C GLU A 212 -9.20 7.94 15.41
N HIS A 213 -9.62 6.79 15.96
CA HIS A 213 -9.83 6.61 17.39
C HIS A 213 -8.54 6.85 18.18
N ASP A 214 -7.44 6.20 17.78
CA ASP A 214 -6.14 6.32 18.44
C ASP A 214 -5.62 7.78 18.37
N LEU A 215 -5.86 8.46 17.24
CA LEU A 215 -5.52 9.86 17.06
C LEU A 215 -6.33 10.79 17.98
N ALA A 216 -7.63 10.54 18.10
CA ALA A 216 -8.49 11.32 19.00
C ALA A 216 -8.05 11.16 20.47
N GLU A 217 -7.78 9.94 20.94
CA GLU A 217 -7.25 9.69 22.29
C GLU A 217 -5.89 10.36 22.52
N LEU A 218 -4.99 10.33 21.51
CA LEU A 218 -3.70 10.99 21.59
C LEU A 218 -3.84 12.52 21.67
N LEU A 219 -4.75 13.10 20.91
CA LEU A 219 -5.02 14.53 20.94
C LEU A 219 -5.57 14.97 22.29
N ASP A 220 -6.53 14.25 22.84
CA ASP A 220 -7.12 14.55 24.13
C ASP A 220 -6.11 14.42 25.28
N SER A 221 -5.26 13.40 25.23
CA SER A 221 -4.30 13.12 26.30
C SER A 221 -3.05 14.00 26.27
N LYS A 222 -2.54 14.35 25.08
CA LYS A 222 -1.24 15.03 24.92
C LYS A 222 -1.34 16.41 24.25
N TYR A 223 -2.31 16.61 23.38
CA TYR A 223 -2.39 17.78 22.49
C TYR A 223 -3.71 18.55 22.62
N GLY A 224 -4.31 18.61 23.78
CA GLY A 224 -5.67 19.14 24.07
C GLY A 224 -5.95 20.58 23.62
N GLY A 225 -4.94 21.33 23.11
CA GLY A 225 -5.13 22.64 22.49
C GLY A 225 -5.38 22.61 20.98
N ILE A 226 -5.32 21.43 20.33
CA ILE A 226 -5.49 21.27 18.88
C ILE A 226 -6.96 20.97 18.57
N LYS A 227 -7.60 21.82 17.75
CA LYS A 227 -8.94 21.55 17.22
C LYS A 227 -8.85 20.48 16.14
N TYR A 228 -9.66 19.43 16.25
CA TYR A 228 -9.64 18.26 15.39
C TYR A 228 -10.86 18.18 14.48
N THR A 229 -10.65 17.85 13.22
CA THR A 229 -11.71 17.62 12.23
C THR A 229 -11.33 16.42 11.36
N VAL A 230 -12.29 15.54 11.08
CA VAL A 230 -12.13 14.41 10.15
C VAL A 230 -12.89 14.71 8.87
N TYR A 231 -12.26 14.41 7.74
CA TYR A 231 -12.92 14.31 6.44
C TYR A 231 -12.78 12.89 5.92
N SER A 232 -13.88 12.19 5.83
CA SER A 232 -13.92 10.80 5.41
C SER A 232 -14.63 10.61 4.08
N ALA A 233 -14.06 9.74 3.22
CA ALA A 233 -14.58 9.48 1.87
C ALA A 233 -15.96 8.80 1.85
N ASP A 234 -16.43 8.26 2.97
CA ASP A 234 -17.79 7.74 3.11
C ASP A 234 -18.82 8.81 3.52
N GLU A 235 -18.36 10.00 3.89
CA GLU A 235 -19.23 11.11 4.31
C GLU A 235 -19.29 12.22 3.25
N ILE A 236 -18.16 12.54 2.61
CA ILE A 236 -18.06 13.62 1.63
C ILE A 236 -17.40 13.15 0.33
N GLY A 237 -17.72 13.81 -0.77
CA GLY A 237 -17.06 13.61 -2.06
C GLY A 237 -15.73 14.37 -2.16
N ILE A 238 -14.91 13.99 -3.14
CA ILE A 238 -13.59 14.59 -3.35
C ILE A 238 -13.67 16.09 -3.66
N ASP A 239 -14.70 16.54 -4.38
CA ASP A 239 -14.89 17.95 -4.70
C ASP A 239 -15.17 18.76 -3.42
N GLN A 240 -16.04 18.26 -2.55
CA GLN A 240 -16.33 18.88 -1.25
C GLN A 240 -15.10 18.91 -0.34
N LEU A 241 -14.26 17.84 -0.38
CA LEU A 241 -12.99 17.83 0.33
C LEU A 241 -12.08 18.94 -0.18
N LEU A 242 -11.88 19.05 -1.49
CA LEU A 242 -11.02 20.07 -2.10
C LEU A 242 -11.51 21.49 -1.82
N ASP A 243 -12.83 21.73 -1.89
CA ASP A 243 -13.45 23.00 -1.53
C ASP A 243 -13.19 23.36 -0.06
N SER A 244 -13.37 22.38 0.85
CA SER A 244 -13.10 22.57 2.27
C SER A 244 -11.63 22.89 2.52
N LEU A 245 -10.71 22.18 1.86
CA LEU A 245 -9.27 22.42 1.98
C LEU A 245 -8.86 23.79 1.41
N SER A 246 -9.55 24.31 0.40
CA SER A 246 -9.24 25.62 -0.21
C SER A 246 -9.41 26.80 0.74
N THR A 247 -10.24 26.65 1.78
CA THR A 247 -10.55 27.70 2.77
C THR A 247 -9.71 27.60 4.07
N VAL A 248 -8.80 26.63 4.13
CA VAL A 248 -8.01 26.35 5.34
C VAL A 248 -6.90 27.40 5.54
N ASP A 249 -6.74 27.87 6.77
CA ASP A 249 -5.55 28.63 7.16
C ASP A 249 -4.33 27.70 7.25
N VAL A 250 -3.53 27.67 6.19
CA VAL A 250 -2.35 26.81 6.04
C VAL A 250 -1.24 27.04 7.08
N LYS A 251 -1.25 28.19 7.79
CA LYS A 251 -0.27 28.49 8.83
C LYS A 251 -0.64 27.91 10.20
N ARG A 252 -1.94 27.63 10.38
CA ARG A 252 -2.49 27.15 11.65
C ARG A 252 -3.03 25.73 11.59
N THR A 253 -3.14 25.13 10.40
CA THR A 253 -3.78 23.83 10.21
C THR A 253 -2.79 22.84 9.63
N GLY A 254 -2.54 21.75 10.35
CA GLY A 254 -1.89 20.55 9.84
C GLY A 254 -2.93 19.66 9.15
N VAL A 255 -2.61 19.14 7.97
CA VAL A 255 -3.48 18.22 7.25
C VAL A 255 -2.79 16.87 7.12
N LEU A 256 -3.28 15.88 7.86
CA LEU A 256 -2.73 14.54 7.91
C LEU A 256 -3.59 13.60 7.04
N PHE A 257 -2.97 13.03 6.02
CA PHE A 257 -3.62 12.15 5.07
C PHE A 257 -3.28 10.69 5.36
N SER A 258 -4.30 9.86 5.56
CA SER A 258 -4.14 8.40 5.69
C SER A 258 -4.42 7.70 4.37
N SER A 259 -5.60 7.89 3.78
CA SER A 259 -6.00 7.27 2.52
C SER A 259 -7.32 7.85 2.01
N TRP A 260 -7.64 7.56 0.73
CA TRP A 260 -8.90 7.92 0.07
C TRP A 260 -9.17 6.95 -1.08
N HIS A 261 -9.18 5.64 -0.79
CA HIS A 261 -9.37 4.64 -1.84
C HIS A 261 -10.83 4.29 -2.10
N TYR A 262 -11.70 4.65 -1.17
CA TYR A 262 -13.09 4.28 -1.19
C TYR A 262 -13.98 5.52 -1.08
N LEU A 263 -15.01 5.54 -1.89
CA LEU A 263 -16.05 6.57 -1.83
C LEU A 263 -17.41 5.89 -1.92
N LYS A 264 -18.45 6.56 -1.45
CA LYS A 264 -19.83 6.15 -1.73
C LYS A 264 -20.27 6.79 -3.04
N ASN A 265 -20.80 5.95 -3.95
CA ASN A 265 -21.45 6.45 -5.14
C ASN A 265 -22.85 7.02 -4.81
N MET A 266 -23.52 7.58 -5.83
CA MET A 266 -24.88 8.15 -5.67
C MET A 266 -25.93 7.12 -5.20
N SER A 267 -25.66 5.82 -5.31
CA SER A 267 -26.51 4.73 -4.80
C SER A 267 -26.17 4.31 -3.38
N GLY A 268 -25.22 4.98 -2.72
CA GLY A 268 -24.74 4.65 -1.38
C GLY A 268 -23.84 3.40 -1.31
N ARG A 269 -23.43 2.84 -2.45
CA ARG A 269 -22.52 1.70 -2.51
C ARG A 269 -21.06 2.16 -2.47
N ASN A 270 -20.23 1.36 -1.83
CA ASN A 270 -18.79 1.60 -1.83
C ASN A 270 -18.19 1.29 -3.21
N GLU A 271 -17.41 2.22 -3.72
CA GLU A 271 -16.63 2.10 -4.96
C GLU A 271 -15.16 2.31 -4.67
N ILE A 272 -14.31 1.64 -5.46
CA ILE A 272 -12.86 1.79 -5.36
C ILE A 272 -12.42 2.91 -6.29
N MET A 273 -11.74 3.90 -5.72
CA MET A 273 -11.15 4.98 -6.49
C MET A 273 -9.71 4.67 -6.89
N THR A 274 -9.43 4.67 -8.16
CA THR A 274 -8.07 4.53 -8.67
C THR A 274 -7.34 5.88 -8.61
N ASN A 275 -6.25 5.93 -7.84
CA ASN A 275 -5.32 7.07 -7.82
C ASN A 275 -5.85 8.42 -7.26
N PRO A 276 -6.58 8.44 -6.13
CA PRO A 276 -7.08 9.68 -5.52
C PRO A 276 -5.96 10.59 -5.02
N PHE A 277 -4.79 10.05 -4.74
CA PHE A 277 -3.64 10.76 -4.16
C PHE A 277 -3.24 12.00 -4.97
N LYS A 278 -3.14 11.88 -6.30
CA LYS A 278 -2.73 13.00 -7.15
C LYS A 278 -3.75 14.13 -7.15
N ILE A 279 -5.05 13.79 -7.09
CA ILE A 279 -6.12 14.78 -7.08
C ILE A 279 -6.08 15.55 -5.76
N ILE A 280 -6.03 14.84 -4.64
CA ILE A 280 -6.01 15.44 -3.30
C ILE A 280 -4.71 16.22 -3.07
N ALA A 281 -3.57 15.69 -3.51
CA ALA A 281 -2.28 16.36 -3.39
C ALA A 281 -2.12 17.57 -4.31
N SER A 282 -3.03 17.78 -5.28
CA SER A 282 -3.09 19.02 -6.05
C SER A 282 -3.74 20.19 -5.27
N SER A 283 -4.26 19.91 -4.06
CA SER A 283 -4.83 20.94 -3.18
C SER A 283 -3.81 22.05 -2.85
N SER A 284 -4.31 23.21 -2.49
CA SER A 284 -3.49 24.38 -2.12
C SER A 284 -2.82 24.24 -0.76
N VAL A 285 -3.19 23.24 0.03
CA VAL A 285 -2.65 23.01 1.38
C VAL A 285 -1.55 21.95 1.40
N PRO A 286 -0.53 22.08 2.27
CA PRO A 286 0.48 21.04 2.43
C PRO A 286 -0.11 19.81 3.12
N LEU A 287 -0.11 18.67 2.42
CA LEU A 287 -0.63 17.40 2.93
C LEU A 287 0.52 16.55 3.48
N PHE A 288 0.46 16.22 4.76
CA PHE A 288 1.36 15.29 5.41
C PHE A 288 0.84 13.86 5.27
N SER A 289 1.68 12.95 4.83
CA SER A 289 1.30 11.53 4.73
C SER A 289 1.54 10.80 6.04
N LEU A 290 0.55 10.02 6.46
CA LEU A 290 0.69 9.11 7.61
C LEU A 290 1.42 7.81 7.25
N ARG A 291 1.47 7.47 5.97
CA ARG A 291 2.04 6.21 5.46
C ARG A 291 3.11 6.48 4.41
N PRO A 292 4.15 5.63 4.28
CA PRO A 292 5.19 5.82 3.27
C PRO A 292 4.68 5.59 1.86
N THR A 293 3.68 4.71 1.72
CA THR A 293 3.18 4.21 0.46
C THR A 293 2.61 5.34 -0.42
N GLY A 294 3.13 5.46 -1.62
CA GLY A 294 2.73 6.49 -2.57
C GLY A 294 3.30 7.88 -2.30
N LEU A 295 4.00 8.11 -1.19
CA LEU A 295 4.52 9.41 -0.81
C LEU A 295 5.36 10.07 -1.93
N LYS A 296 6.27 9.30 -2.56
CA LYS A 296 7.15 9.83 -3.63
C LYS A 296 6.41 10.19 -4.91
N SER A 297 5.28 9.55 -5.20
CA SER A 297 4.54 9.71 -6.46
C SER A 297 3.28 10.56 -6.37
N SER A 298 2.82 10.89 -5.16
CA SER A 298 1.52 11.53 -4.92
C SER A 298 1.55 13.05 -5.05
N GLY A 299 2.68 13.70 -4.77
CA GLY A 299 2.77 15.16 -4.64
C GLY A 299 2.46 15.67 -3.22
N MET A 300 2.35 14.79 -2.23
CA MET A 300 2.29 15.14 -0.82
C MET A 300 3.62 15.76 -0.37
N ILE A 301 3.55 16.58 0.69
CA ILE A 301 4.72 17.29 1.18
C ILE A 301 5.76 16.36 1.83
N GLY A 302 5.28 15.37 2.58
CA GLY A 302 6.13 14.46 3.36
C GLY A 302 5.39 13.83 4.52
N GLY A 303 6.11 13.18 5.43
CA GLY A 303 5.56 12.58 6.63
C GLY A 303 6.64 12.00 7.53
N TYR A 304 6.24 11.51 8.71
CA TYR A 304 7.07 10.70 9.57
C TYR A 304 6.77 9.23 9.33
N VAL A 305 7.63 8.55 8.57
CA VAL A 305 7.30 7.24 8.00
C VAL A 305 8.46 6.27 8.12
N TYR A 306 8.16 4.97 8.05
CA TYR A 306 9.18 3.92 7.98
C TYR A 306 9.73 3.76 6.56
N ASP A 307 10.91 3.13 6.47
CA ASP A 307 11.56 2.80 5.20
C ASP A 307 10.89 1.55 4.58
N GLU A 308 10.23 1.73 3.43
CA GLU A 308 9.55 0.63 2.71
C GLU A 308 10.53 -0.45 2.24
N ASN A 309 11.76 -0.08 1.88
CA ASN A 309 12.76 -1.07 1.45
C ASN A 309 13.18 -1.95 2.62
N GLU A 310 13.39 -1.37 3.82
CA GLU A 310 13.67 -2.17 5.02
C GLU A 310 12.54 -3.14 5.34
N TYR A 311 11.29 -2.68 5.20
CA TYR A 311 10.12 -3.53 5.42
C TYR A 311 10.07 -4.68 4.41
N SER A 312 10.28 -4.38 3.13
CA SER A 312 10.34 -5.38 2.05
C SER A 312 11.47 -6.40 2.27
N ASP A 313 12.68 -5.94 2.57
CA ASP A 313 13.83 -6.81 2.89
C ASP A 313 13.50 -7.78 4.04
N ARG A 314 12.84 -7.25 5.08
CA ARG A 314 12.44 -8.06 6.23
C ARG A 314 11.35 -9.06 5.90
N LEU A 315 10.37 -8.66 5.08
CA LEU A 315 9.33 -9.56 4.57
C LEU A 315 9.95 -10.73 3.82
N ILE A 316 10.81 -10.46 2.87
CA ILE A 316 11.46 -11.49 2.06
C ILE A 316 12.36 -12.40 2.90
N ALA A 317 13.11 -11.84 3.86
CA ALA A 317 13.89 -12.64 4.80
C ALA A 317 13.00 -13.56 5.66
N THR A 318 11.82 -13.09 6.08
CA THR A 318 10.85 -13.86 6.85
C THR A 318 10.25 -14.99 6.00
N VAL A 319 9.83 -14.69 4.77
CA VAL A 319 9.32 -15.70 3.81
C VAL A 319 10.37 -16.80 3.58
N ASN A 320 11.63 -16.42 3.31
CA ASN A 320 12.71 -17.37 3.10
C ASN A 320 12.91 -18.29 4.33
N ALA A 321 12.99 -17.70 5.53
CA ALA A 321 13.18 -18.49 6.76
C ALA A 321 12.05 -19.50 6.97
N VAL A 322 10.80 -19.12 6.68
CA VAL A 322 9.65 -20.03 6.77
C VAL A 322 9.73 -21.13 5.71
N LEU A 323 10.12 -20.82 4.49
CA LEU A 323 10.30 -21.81 3.42
C LEU A 323 11.45 -22.78 3.70
N GLU A 324 12.46 -22.34 4.44
CA GLU A 324 13.58 -23.15 4.92
C GLU A 324 13.20 -24.01 6.15
N GLY A 325 11.96 -23.92 6.64
CA GLY A 325 11.41 -24.74 7.71
C GLY A 325 11.41 -24.11 9.10
N LYS A 326 11.83 -22.86 9.25
CA LYS A 326 11.72 -22.14 10.52
C LYS A 326 10.26 -21.88 10.85
N GLN A 327 9.86 -22.21 12.08
CA GLN A 327 8.49 -21.96 12.51
C GLN A 327 8.27 -20.45 12.72
N PRO A 328 7.18 -19.86 12.19
CA PRO A 328 6.88 -18.44 12.38
C PRO A 328 6.87 -17.97 13.83
N ARG A 329 6.33 -18.77 14.76
CA ARG A 329 6.33 -18.49 16.21
C ARG A 329 7.74 -18.28 16.79
N ASP A 330 8.78 -18.87 16.18
CA ASP A 330 10.17 -18.73 16.58
C ASP A 330 10.86 -17.54 15.89
N ILE A 331 10.15 -16.82 15.00
CA ILE A 331 10.63 -15.61 14.35
C ILE A 331 10.11 -14.41 15.14
N PRO A 332 11.00 -13.55 15.66
CA PRO A 332 10.57 -12.36 16.40
C PRO A 332 9.67 -11.46 15.55
N PHE A 333 8.63 -10.91 16.17
CA PHE A 333 7.82 -9.87 15.56
C PHE A 333 8.69 -8.71 15.12
N TYR A 334 8.44 -8.21 13.94
CA TYR A 334 9.18 -7.10 13.37
C TYR A 334 8.38 -5.80 13.44
N THR A 335 9.03 -4.77 13.95
CA THR A 335 8.58 -3.38 13.82
C THR A 335 9.69 -2.62 13.10
N PRO A 336 9.37 -1.74 12.13
CA PRO A 336 10.37 -0.97 11.39
C PRO A 336 11.33 -0.20 12.32
N VAL A 337 12.62 -0.29 12.03
CA VAL A 337 13.68 0.36 12.82
C VAL A 337 14.06 1.70 12.20
N ARG A 338 14.14 1.76 10.87
CA ARG A 338 14.40 3.01 10.14
C ARG A 338 13.10 3.78 9.95
N VAL A 339 12.83 4.66 10.90
CA VAL A 339 11.66 5.55 10.90
C VAL A 339 12.16 6.97 11.01
N GLN A 340 11.76 7.84 10.07
CA GLN A 340 12.31 9.20 9.99
C GLN A 340 11.37 10.14 9.23
N PRO A 341 11.58 11.45 9.38
CA PRO A 341 10.93 12.42 8.50
C PRO A 341 11.41 12.24 7.05
N VAL A 342 10.46 12.16 6.13
CA VAL A 342 10.72 12.06 4.69
C VAL A 342 9.93 13.16 3.99
N PHE A 343 10.60 13.98 3.16
CA PHE A 343 9.95 15.10 2.49
C PHE A 343 10.27 15.19 1.01
N ASN A 344 9.27 15.62 0.24
CA ASN A 344 9.44 16.01 -1.16
C ASN A 344 9.99 17.44 -1.20
N TYR A 345 11.27 17.58 -1.60
CA TYR A 345 11.95 18.87 -1.60
C TYR A 345 11.27 19.94 -2.48
N PRO A 346 10.90 19.68 -3.75
CA PRO A 346 10.13 20.62 -4.58
C PRO A 346 8.77 21.01 -3.99
N VAL A 347 8.07 20.06 -3.37
CA VAL A 347 6.75 20.32 -2.79
C VAL A 347 6.84 21.20 -1.54
N LEU A 348 7.86 21.00 -0.67
CA LEU A 348 8.14 21.91 0.43
C LEU A 348 8.27 23.36 -0.06
N LEU A 349 9.10 23.57 -1.09
CA LEU A 349 9.34 24.90 -1.64
C LEU A 349 8.07 25.50 -2.26
N ARG A 350 7.23 24.69 -2.92
CA ARG A 350 5.93 25.12 -3.48
C ARG A 350 5.01 25.70 -2.40
N HIS A 351 5.03 25.13 -1.20
CA HIS A 351 4.24 25.61 -0.06
C HIS A 351 4.98 26.65 0.78
N ASN A 352 6.09 27.24 0.28
CA ASN A 352 6.90 28.23 0.98
C ASN A 352 7.42 27.75 2.34
N ILE A 353 7.66 26.46 2.49
CA ILE A 353 8.25 25.86 3.70
C ILE A 353 9.75 25.68 3.48
N SER A 354 10.55 26.28 4.36
CA SER A 354 12.00 26.15 4.28
C SER A 354 12.45 24.73 4.67
N PRO A 355 13.28 24.06 3.86
CA PRO A 355 13.86 22.77 4.25
C PRO A 355 14.66 22.82 5.58
N ASN A 356 15.11 24.00 5.98
CA ASN A 356 15.86 24.20 7.25
C ASN A 356 14.95 24.07 8.48
N THR A 357 13.62 24.14 8.34
CA THR A 357 12.68 23.87 9.46
C THR A 357 12.53 22.39 9.74
N CYS A 358 12.89 21.54 8.78
CA CYS A 358 12.83 20.09 8.94
C CYS A 358 13.87 19.59 9.95
N PRO A 359 13.63 18.45 10.62
CA PRO A 359 14.62 17.81 11.48
C PRO A 359 15.92 17.48 10.70
N THR A 360 17.04 17.42 11.42
CA THR A 360 18.37 17.18 10.82
C THR A 360 18.50 15.79 10.18
N ASN A 361 17.74 14.81 10.67
CA ASN A 361 17.68 13.45 10.14
C ASN A 361 16.65 13.27 9.00
N THR A 362 16.17 14.39 8.42
CA THR A 362 15.19 14.34 7.34
C THR A 362 15.79 13.78 6.04
N LEU A 363 15.11 12.79 5.45
CA LEU A 363 15.37 12.33 4.10
C LEU A 363 14.59 13.19 3.10
N PHE A 364 15.31 13.85 2.19
CA PHE A 364 14.68 14.58 1.10
C PHE A 364 14.77 13.76 -0.19
N PHE A 365 13.64 13.54 -0.85
CA PHE A 365 13.63 13.04 -2.23
C PHE A 365 13.40 14.19 -3.21
N ASP A 366 13.81 13.99 -4.47
CA ASP A 366 13.79 14.99 -5.53
C ASP A 366 14.58 16.28 -5.19
N LYS A 367 15.52 16.19 -4.22
CA LYS A 367 16.40 17.30 -3.91
C LYS A 367 17.41 17.47 -5.05
N PRO A 368 17.49 18.68 -5.66
CA PRO A 368 18.50 18.92 -6.69
C PRO A 368 19.91 18.75 -6.10
N ALA A 369 20.78 18.14 -6.90
CA ALA A 369 22.19 18.00 -6.51
C ALA A 369 22.78 19.38 -6.15
N SER A 370 23.50 19.47 -5.03
CA SER A 370 24.16 20.69 -4.62
C SER A 370 25.19 21.13 -5.67
N PHE A 371 25.55 22.42 -5.66
CA PHE A 371 26.60 22.93 -6.55
C PHE A 371 27.90 22.09 -6.45
N MET A 372 28.30 21.76 -5.23
CA MET A 372 29.49 20.94 -4.97
C MET A 372 29.35 19.53 -5.57
N GLU A 373 28.19 18.88 -5.44
CA GLU A 373 27.93 17.55 -6.00
C GLU A 373 27.89 17.60 -7.55
N ARG A 374 27.22 18.60 -8.12
CA ARG A 374 27.10 18.77 -9.57
C ARG A 374 28.44 19.03 -10.24
N TYR A 375 29.32 19.80 -9.60
CA TYR A 375 30.60 20.23 -10.15
C TYR A 375 31.81 19.57 -9.50
N LYS A 376 31.63 18.55 -8.67
CA LYS A 376 32.69 17.85 -7.94
C LYS A 376 33.91 17.51 -8.81
N THR A 377 33.66 16.96 -9.99
CA THR A 377 34.74 16.60 -10.94
C THR A 377 35.44 17.83 -11.45
N TRP A 378 34.71 18.87 -11.86
CA TRP A 378 35.29 20.11 -12.36
C TRP A 378 36.06 20.86 -11.27
N ILE A 379 35.57 20.91 -10.06
CA ILE A 379 36.26 21.51 -8.91
C ILE A 379 37.55 20.75 -8.64
N GLY A 380 37.53 19.42 -8.69
CA GLY A 380 38.73 18.60 -8.56
C GLY A 380 39.76 18.85 -9.68
N VAL A 381 39.32 18.93 -10.93
CA VAL A 381 40.20 19.22 -12.09
C VAL A 381 40.79 20.63 -11.99
N CYS A 382 39.96 21.64 -11.70
CA CYS A 382 40.44 23.02 -11.55
C CYS A 382 41.42 23.16 -10.38
N GLY A 383 41.12 22.50 -9.24
CA GLY A 383 42.01 22.44 -8.08
C GLY A 383 43.36 21.77 -8.39
N GLY A 384 43.33 20.67 -9.14
CA GLY A 384 44.53 19.99 -9.60
C GLY A 384 45.40 20.84 -10.54
N ILE A 385 44.78 21.51 -11.52
CA ILE A 385 45.46 22.43 -12.44
C ILE A 385 46.08 23.60 -11.66
N PHE A 386 45.34 24.15 -10.70
CA PHE A 386 45.85 25.26 -9.85
C PHE A 386 47.05 24.82 -8.98
N LEU A 387 47.00 23.62 -8.43
CA LEU A 387 48.14 23.05 -7.69
C LEU A 387 49.38 22.85 -8.58
N LEU A 388 49.21 22.32 -9.76
CA LEU A 388 50.31 22.18 -10.73
C LEU A 388 50.88 23.53 -11.16
N PHE A 389 50.05 24.54 -11.32
CA PHE A 389 50.46 25.91 -11.58
C PHE A 389 51.32 26.49 -10.42
N LEU A 390 50.90 26.28 -9.19
CA LEU A 390 51.67 26.71 -8.01
C LEU A 390 53.04 26.00 -7.92
N ILE A 391 53.06 24.69 -8.15
CA ILE A 391 54.32 23.91 -8.19
C ILE A 391 55.25 24.44 -9.28
N PHE A 392 54.71 24.70 -10.49
CA PHE A 392 55.49 25.27 -11.59
C PHE A 392 56.03 26.67 -11.28
N GLN A 393 55.24 27.53 -10.63
CA GLN A 393 55.67 28.84 -10.19
C GLN A 393 56.81 28.77 -9.14
N GLN A 394 56.72 27.90 -8.16
CA GLN A 394 57.76 27.67 -7.15
C GLN A 394 59.05 27.14 -7.80
N TRP A 395 58.91 26.22 -8.75
CA TRP A 395 60.07 25.69 -9.49
C TRP A 395 60.77 26.81 -10.30
N ARG A 396 60.00 27.71 -10.94
CA ARG A 396 60.57 28.88 -11.65
C ARG A 396 61.30 29.88 -10.77
N ILE A 397 60.92 29.99 -9.50
CA ILE A 397 61.55 30.90 -8.53
C ILE A 397 62.82 30.26 -7.93
N ALA A 398 62.89 28.94 -7.89
CA ALA A 398 64.00 28.19 -7.31
C ALA A 398 65.15 27.91 -8.31
N VAL A 399 64.91 28.10 -9.60
CA VAL A 399 65.91 28.04 -10.69
C VAL A 399 66.31 29.46 -11.13
#